data_76602cd37d8f2c811c21cd2571d9364a
#
_entry.id   76602cd37d8f2c811c21cd2571d9364a
#
_cell.length_a   1.000
_cell.length_b   1.000
_cell.length_c   1.000
_cell.angle_alpha   90.00
_cell.angle_beta   90.00
_cell.angle_gamma   90.00
#
_symmetry.space_group_name_H-M   'P 1'
#
loop_
_entity.id
_entity.type
_entity.pdbx_description
1 polymer ?
#
loop_
_entity_poly.entity_id
_entity_poly.type
_entity_poly.pdbx_seq_one_letter_code
_entity_poly.pdbx_strand_id
1 'polypeptide(L)'
;NDSSAVYVGMKMGSPSVNHGHMDVGSFLLEADGVLWGMDMGGEEYNRLETRGVELWNSRQNSQRWDVYRYNNFAHNTLSFNHKYQDVKGKAQIDGYSDQENNMYVISDLTPVYKDQVKSAKRAVSLVDKEYVVVEDVIEATKRFTMMTWTMVTPASAKIVADNVMLLEKDG
;
A
#
# COMPACT_ATOMS: atom_id res chain seq x y z
N ASN A 1 -2.41 -12.92 -24.04
CA ASN A 1 -1.70 -12.03 -23.11
C ASN A 1 -1.36 -10.76 -23.88
N ASP A 2 -1.92 -9.65 -23.47
CA ASP A 2 -1.64 -8.33 -24.01
C ASP A 2 -0.59 -7.68 -23.09
N SER A 3 0.64 -7.53 -23.60
CA SER A 3 1.75 -6.93 -22.83
C SER A 3 1.61 -5.41 -22.66
N SER A 4 0.68 -4.77 -23.38
CA SER A 4 0.37 -3.34 -23.26
C SER A 4 -0.76 -3.06 -22.25
N ALA A 5 -1.37 -4.09 -21.70
CA ALA A 5 -2.48 -3.94 -20.76
C ALA A 5 -2.03 -3.24 -19.47
N VAL A 6 -2.86 -2.35 -18.97
CA VAL A 6 -2.71 -1.78 -17.62
C VAL A 6 -3.34 -2.73 -16.60
N TYR A 7 -2.58 -3.07 -15.58
CA TYR A 7 -3.05 -3.87 -14.45
C TYR A 7 -2.87 -3.09 -13.16
N VAL A 8 -3.91 -3.09 -12.33
CA VAL A 8 -3.84 -2.58 -10.96
C VAL A 8 -4.53 -3.54 -10.00
N GLY A 9 -3.89 -3.80 -8.88
CA GLY A 9 -4.44 -4.60 -7.78
C GLY A 9 -4.30 -3.89 -6.46
N MET A 10 -5.28 -4.05 -5.55
CA MET A 10 -5.25 -3.49 -4.21
C MET A 10 -5.38 -4.59 -3.16
N LYS A 11 -4.56 -4.55 -2.12
CA LYS A 11 -4.56 -5.52 -1.03
C LYS A 11 -5.40 -5.06 0.14
N MET A 12 -6.31 -5.93 0.58
CA MET A 12 -7.11 -5.80 1.79
C MET A 12 -6.73 -6.86 2.83
N GLY A 13 -7.46 -6.94 3.93
CA GLY A 13 -7.26 -7.92 4.97
C GLY A 13 -6.77 -7.30 6.29
N SER A 14 -5.89 -8.00 6.98
CA SER A 14 -5.33 -7.57 8.27
C SER A 14 -3.83 -7.84 8.32
N PRO A 15 -3.04 -6.97 8.99
CA PRO A 15 -1.60 -7.21 9.16
C PRO A 15 -1.26 -8.47 9.95
N SER A 16 -2.16 -8.90 10.84
CA SER A 16 -1.91 -10.03 11.76
C SER A 16 -2.23 -11.41 11.18
N VAL A 17 -2.55 -11.51 9.89
CA VAL A 17 -2.71 -12.83 9.24
C VAL A 17 -1.36 -13.55 9.15
N ASN A 18 -1.40 -14.88 9.00
CA ASN A 18 -0.18 -15.65 8.84
C ASN A 18 0.64 -15.12 7.65
N HIS A 19 1.93 -14.92 7.86
CA HIS A 19 2.86 -14.26 6.91
C HIS A 19 2.45 -12.83 6.50
N GLY A 20 1.50 -12.18 7.20
CA GLY A 20 1.02 -10.84 6.89
C GLY A 20 2.10 -9.76 7.06
N HIS A 21 1.94 -8.68 6.28
CA HIS A 21 2.66 -7.42 6.43
C HIS A 21 1.68 -6.31 6.80
N MET A 22 2.17 -5.18 7.25
CA MET A 22 1.39 -3.95 7.41
C MET A 22 1.23 -3.24 6.06
N ASP A 23 0.59 -3.90 5.13
CA ASP A 23 0.44 -3.51 3.72
C ASP A 23 -1.02 -3.37 3.29
N VAL A 24 -1.92 -3.26 4.25
CA VAL A 24 -3.35 -3.07 3.97
C VAL A 24 -3.57 -1.74 3.26
N GLY A 25 -4.33 -1.78 2.15
CA GLY A 25 -4.51 -0.65 1.24
C GLY A 25 -3.36 -0.46 0.24
N SER A 26 -2.35 -1.31 0.25
CA SER A 26 -1.29 -1.28 -0.75
C SER A 26 -1.82 -1.66 -2.14
N PHE A 27 -1.23 -1.06 -3.18
CA PHE A 27 -1.56 -1.36 -4.56
C PHE A 27 -0.33 -1.78 -5.36
N LEU A 28 -0.56 -2.55 -6.42
CA LEU A 28 0.42 -2.86 -7.47
C LEU A 28 -0.05 -2.20 -8.76
N LEU A 29 0.90 -1.72 -9.56
CA LEU A 29 0.62 -1.10 -10.85
C LEU A 29 1.61 -1.62 -11.89
N GLU A 30 1.08 -2.22 -12.93
CA GLU A 30 1.82 -2.65 -14.12
C GLU A 30 1.19 -2.04 -15.36
N ALA A 31 2.02 -1.54 -16.27
CA ALA A 31 1.61 -1.03 -17.58
C ALA A 31 2.74 -1.27 -18.58
N ASP A 32 2.40 -1.64 -19.80
CA ASP A 32 3.35 -1.93 -20.88
C ASP A 32 4.42 -2.97 -20.49
N GLY A 33 4.04 -3.96 -19.69
CA GLY A 33 4.94 -5.00 -19.18
C GLY A 33 5.94 -4.51 -18.12
N VAL A 34 5.80 -3.28 -17.63
CA VAL A 34 6.65 -2.68 -16.59
C VAL A 34 5.87 -2.57 -15.28
N LEU A 35 6.45 -3.10 -14.22
CA LEU A 35 5.91 -2.96 -12.87
C LEU A 35 6.31 -1.59 -12.30
N TRP A 36 5.40 -0.62 -12.36
CA TRP A 36 5.63 0.76 -11.93
C TRP A 36 5.43 0.96 -10.43
N GLY A 37 4.41 0.32 -9.85
CA GLY A 37 4.17 0.27 -8.41
C GLY A 37 4.38 -1.16 -7.94
N MET A 38 5.44 -1.42 -7.17
CA MET A 38 5.84 -2.77 -6.77
C MET A 38 5.67 -3.00 -5.27
N ASP A 39 5.65 -4.27 -4.86
CA ASP A 39 5.89 -4.72 -3.50
C ASP A 39 7.30 -5.33 -3.42
N MET A 40 8.02 -5.04 -2.34
CA MET A 40 9.38 -5.57 -2.15
C MET A 40 9.39 -7.04 -1.72
N GLY A 41 8.23 -7.64 -1.49
CA GLY A 41 8.12 -8.98 -0.93
C GLY A 41 8.63 -9.10 0.50
N GLY A 42 8.85 -10.32 0.95
CA GLY A 42 9.38 -10.62 2.28
C GLY A 42 10.90 -10.57 2.34
N GLU A 43 11.42 -10.67 3.56
CA GLU A 43 12.81 -11.00 3.83
C GLU A 43 12.97 -12.52 3.95
N GLU A 44 14.20 -12.99 3.83
CA GLU A 44 14.52 -14.39 4.07
C GLU A 44 14.40 -14.72 5.57
N TYR A 45 13.46 -15.57 5.93
CA TYR A 45 13.12 -15.88 7.32
C TYR A 45 14.29 -16.47 8.09
N ASN A 46 15.00 -17.42 7.51
CA ASN A 46 16.16 -18.04 8.15
C ASN A 46 17.23 -17.01 8.53
N ARG A 47 17.46 -16.02 7.68
CA ARG A 47 18.41 -14.93 7.96
C ARG A 47 17.95 -14.06 9.15
N LEU A 48 16.64 -13.79 9.27
CA LEU A 48 16.08 -13.01 10.37
C LEU A 48 16.16 -13.81 11.69
N GLU A 49 15.75 -15.07 11.67
CA GLU A 49 15.78 -15.96 12.82
C GLU A 49 17.21 -16.18 13.35
N THR A 50 18.18 -16.40 12.45
CA THR A 50 19.60 -16.53 12.81
C THR A 50 20.15 -15.27 13.51
N ARG A 51 19.57 -14.10 13.22
CA ARG A 51 19.89 -12.84 13.88
C ARG A 51 19.10 -12.59 15.17
N GLY A 52 18.27 -13.54 15.59
CA GLY A 52 17.49 -13.46 16.81
C GLY A 52 16.24 -12.58 16.73
N VAL A 53 15.75 -12.28 15.51
CA VAL A 53 14.51 -11.53 15.34
C VAL A 53 13.32 -12.40 15.72
N GLU A 54 12.45 -11.91 16.60
CA GLU A 54 11.18 -12.56 16.98
C GLU A 54 10.16 -12.42 15.83
N LEU A 55 10.37 -13.18 14.76
CA LEU A 55 9.68 -13.05 13.47
C LEU A 55 8.20 -13.47 13.54
N TRP A 56 7.86 -14.46 14.36
CA TRP A 56 6.54 -15.10 14.39
C TRP A 56 5.55 -14.43 15.34
N ASN A 57 5.99 -13.42 16.07
CA ASN A 57 5.14 -12.62 16.92
C ASN A 57 4.48 -11.50 16.09
N SER A 58 3.15 -11.59 15.91
CA SER A 58 2.35 -10.59 15.16
C SER A 58 1.67 -9.55 16.07
N ARG A 59 2.07 -9.43 17.34
CA ARG A 59 1.54 -8.37 18.24
C ARG A 59 2.05 -7.00 17.79
N GLN A 60 1.30 -5.94 18.13
CA GLN A 60 1.58 -4.56 17.70
C GLN A 60 3.03 -4.09 17.92
N ASN A 61 3.63 -4.49 19.05
CA ASN A 61 4.97 -4.04 19.44
C ASN A 61 6.03 -5.13 19.24
N SER A 62 5.85 -6.03 18.30
CA SER A 62 6.82 -7.08 18.03
C SER A 62 7.96 -6.61 17.14
N GLN A 63 9.12 -7.25 17.28
CA GLN A 63 10.28 -7.02 16.42
C GLN A 63 10.01 -7.32 14.93
N ARG A 64 8.97 -8.11 14.62
CA ARG A 64 8.56 -8.34 13.24
C ARG A 64 8.39 -7.04 12.47
N TRP A 65 7.78 -6.03 13.09
CA TRP A 65 7.48 -4.76 12.45
C TRP A 65 8.67 -3.79 12.37
N ASP A 66 9.78 -4.09 13.06
CA ASP A 66 11.05 -3.37 12.88
C ASP A 66 11.73 -3.78 11.58
N VAL A 67 11.36 -4.92 10.99
CA VAL A 67 11.80 -5.33 9.67
C VAL A 67 11.13 -4.45 8.62
N TYR A 68 11.92 -3.65 7.88
CA TYR A 68 11.40 -2.61 6.98
C TYR A 68 10.38 -3.14 5.97
N ARG A 69 10.61 -4.31 5.37
CA ARG A 69 9.69 -4.91 4.39
C ARG A 69 8.38 -5.43 4.96
N TYR A 70 8.20 -5.43 6.29
CA TYR A 70 7.00 -5.94 6.94
C TYR A 70 6.10 -4.84 7.48
N ASN A 71 6.58 -3.60 7.54
CA ASN A 71 5.81 -2.47 8.03
C ASN A 71 5.31 -1.57 6.90
N ASN A 72 4.34 -0.71 7.21
CA ASN A 72 3.65 0.12 6.23
C ASN A 72 4.49 1.22 5.57
N PHE A 73 5.73 1.41 5.98
CA PHE A 73 6.61 2.39 5.33
C PHE A 73 7.25 1.85 4.05
N ALA A 74 7.23 0.52 3.85
CA ALA A 74 7.80 -0.16 2.69
C ALA A 74 6.76 -0.58 1.65
N HIS A 75 5.51 -0.17 1.81
CA HIS A 75 4.40 -0.57 0.94
C HIS A 75 3.68 0.62 0.32
N ASN A 76 2.97 0.41 -0.77
CA ASN A 76 2.22 1.44 -1.51
C ASN A 76 0.94 1.84 -0.78
N THR A 77 1.07 2.31 0.45
CA THR A 77 -0.05 2.62 1.33
C THR A 77 0.22 3.91 2.11
N LEU A 78 -0.66 4.21 3.05
CA LEU A 78 -0.59 5.40 3.89
C LEU A 78 0.18 5.13 5.19
N SER A 79 0.76 6.17 5.75
CA SER A 79 1.16 6.22 7.14
C SER A 79 0.83 7.57 7.76
N PHE A 80 0.49 7.59 9.05
CA PHE A 80 0.13 8.79 9.79
C PHE A 80 1.07 8.99 10.98
N ASN A 81 1.69 10.17 11.08
CA ASN A 81 2.59 10.54 12.18
C ASN A 81 3.71 9.50 12.46
N HIS A 82 4.24 8.86 11.41
CA HIS A 82 5.23 7.77 11.48
C HIS A 82 4.81 6.59 12.37
N LYS A 83 3.53 6.24 12.35
CA LYS A 83 3.01 5.09 13.09
C LYS A 83 2.75 3.90 12.19
N TYR A 84 2.83 2.72 12.79
CA TYR A 84 2.45 1.46 12.18
C TYR A 84 0.94 1.32 12.06
N GLN A 85 0.49 0.50 11.10
CA GLN A 85 -0.90 0.04 11.04
C GLN A 85 -1.26 -0.75 12.31
N ASP A 86 -2.53 -0.67 12.74
CA ASP A 86 -3.05 -1.48 13.83
C ASP A 86 -3.16 -2.95 13.37
N VAL A 87 -2.43 -3.84 14.03
CA VAL A 87 -2.43 -5.28 13.69
C VAL A 87 -3.77 -5.96 13.91
N LYS A 88 -4.66 -5.39 14.74
CA LYS A 88 -6.01 -5.88 14.98
C LYS A 88 -7.02 -5.33 13.97
N GLY A 89 -6.62 -4.29 13.22
CA GLY A 89 -7.44 -3.71 12.17
C GLY A 89 -7.67 -4.70 11.04
N LYS A 90 -8.82 -4.58 10.40
CA LYS A 90 -9.17 -5.35 9.21
C LYS A 90 -9.92 -4.45 8.25
N ALA A 91 -9.46 -4.40 7.01
CA ALA A 91 -10.16 -3.76 5.90
C ALA A 91 -10.66 -4.81 4.92
N GLN A 92 -11.76 -4.51 4.26
CA GLN A 92 -12.39 -5.34 3.24
C GLN A 92 -12.85 -4.48 2.08
N ILE A 93 -13.23 -5.10 0.98
CA ILE A 93 -13.84 -4.39 -0.13
C ILE A 93 -15.24 -3.95 0.28
N ASP A 94 -15.50 -2.65 0.26
CA ASP A 94 -16.80 -2.05 0.57
C ASP A 94 -17.64 -1.77 -0.68
N GLY A 95 -16.97 -1.64 -1.83
CA GLY A 95 -17.62 -1.44 -3.12
C GLY A 95 -16.65 -1.68 -4.27
N TYR A 96 -17.22 -2.04 -5.42
CA TYR A 96 -16.44 -2.20 -6.65
C TYR A 96 -17.31 -1.99 -7.89
N SER A 97 -16.65 -1.77 -9.03
CA SER A 97 -17.25 -1.82 -10.36
C SER A 97 -16.33 -2.60 -11.30
N ASP A 98 -16.93 -3.39 -12.16
CA ASP A 98 -16.28 -4.12 -13.25
C ASP A 98 -16.67 -3.59 -14.64
N GLN A 99 -17.27 -2.40 -14.70
CA GLN A 99 -17.61 -1.75 -15.95
C GLN A 99 -16.34 -1.39 -16.74
N GLU A 100 -16.29 -1.76 -17.98
CA GLU A 100 -15.09 -1.73 -18.83
C GLU A 100 -14.37 -0.37 -18.89
N ASN A 101 -15.14 0.73 -18.84
CA ASN A 101 -14.61 2.10 -18.88
C ASN A 101 -14.33 2.71 -17.49
N ASN A 102 -14.75 2.02 -16.42
CA ASN A 102 -14.53 2.50 -15.05
C ASN A 102 -14.56 1.34 -14.05
N MET A 103 -13.46 0.62 -14.01
CA MET A 103 -13.25 -0.43 -13.02
C MET A 103 -12.67 0.19 -11.76
N TYR A 104 -13.25 -0.11 -10.60
CA TYR A 104 -12.72 0.40 -9.34
C TYR A 104 -12.98 -0.55 -8.17
N VAL A 105 -12.21 -0.36 -7.12
CA VAL A 105 -12.42 -0.97 -5.81
C VAL A 105 -12.28 0.11 -4.73
N ILE A 106 -13.17 0.06 -3.73
CA ILE A 106 -13.18 1.00 -2.59
C ILE A 106 -13.10 0.20 -1.29
N SER A 107 -12.34 0.73 -0.32
CA SER A 107 -12.23 0.15 1.01
C SER A 107 -12.11 1.23 2.09
N ASP A 108 -12.72 0.96 3.24
CA ASP A 108 -12.50 1.70 4.47
C ASP A 108 -11.26 1.15 5.19
N LEU A 109 -10.20 1.94 5.21
CA LEU A 109 -8.94 1.63 5.88
C LEU A 109 -8.90 2.12 7.34
N THR A 110 -9.96 2.78 7.83
CA THR A 110 -10.02 3.32 9.19
C THR A 110 -9.65 2.30 10.26
N PRO A 111 -10.08 1.02 10.19
CA PRO A 111 -9.74 0.04 11.21
C PRO A 111 -8.25 -0.22 11.37
N VAL A 112 -7.46 -0.14 10.29
CA VAL A 112 -5.99 -0.33 10.36
C VAL A 112 -5.24 0.96 10.74
N TYR A 113 -5.93 2.10 10.77
CA TYR A 113 -5.41 3.39 11.25
C TYR A 113 -6.14 3.90 12.50
N LYS A 114 -6.69 2.97 13.27
CA LYS A 114 -7.40 3.27 14.52
C LYS A 114 -6.59 4.20 15.44
N ASP A 115 -7.23 5.18 16.04
CA ASP A 115 -6.63 6.19 16.91
C ASP A 115 -5.56 7.10 16.24
N GLN A 116 -5.39 6.98 14.92
CA GLN A 116 -4.48 7.83 14.14
C GLN A 116 -5.25 8.89 13.34
N VAL A 117 -6.38 8.49 12.75
CA VAL A 117 -7.31 9.36 12.02
C VAL A 117 -8.74 9.07 12.43
N LYS A 118 -9.70 9.94 12.10
CA LYS A 118 -11.13 9.67 12.29
C LYS A 118 -11.64 8.73 11.21
N SER A 119 -11.22 8.93 9.97
CA SER A 119 -11.51 8.04 8.86
C SER A 119 -10.40 8.09 7.81
N ALA A 120 -10.20 6.96 7.14
CA ALA A 120 -9.34 6.82 5.97
C ALA A 120 -10.01 5.86 4.99
N LYS A 121 -10.35 6.35 3.80
CA LYS A 121 -10.93 5.53 2.73
C LYS A 121 -10.04 5.64 1.51
N ARG A 122 -9.84 4.53 0.81
CA ARG A 122 -9.08 4.47 -0.44
C ARG A 122 -9.94 3.87 -1.53
N ALA A 123 -9.89 4.51 -2.70
CA ALA A 123 -10.34 3.95 -3.95
C ALA A 123 -9.15 3.76 -4.89
N VAL A 124 -9.15 2.68 -5.65
CA VAL A 124 -8.24 2.44 -6.76
C VAL A 124 -9.07 2.16 -7.98
N SER A 125 -8.87 2.93 -9.04
CA SER A 125 -9.66 2.85 -10.26
C SER A 125 -8.75 2.70 -11.48
N LEU A 126 -9.19 1.90 -12.44
CA LEU A 126 -8.66 1.87 -13.81
C LEU A 126 -9.70 2.51 -14.71
N VAL A 127 -9.36 3.67 -15.27
CA VAL A 127 -10.25 4.49 -16.10
C VAL A 127 -9.91 4.31 -17.57
N ASP A 128 -10.92 4.00 -18.37
CA ASP A 128 -10.83 3.81 -19.83
C ASP A 128 -9.74 2.81 -20.27
N LYS A 129 -9.25 1.97 -19.34
CA LYS A 129 -8.08 1.08 -19.51
C LYS A 129 -6.76 1.82 -19.84
N GLU A 130 -6.70 3.12 -19.60
CA GLU A 130 -5.56 3.97 -19.97
C GLU A 130 -4.77 4.45 -18.77
N TYR A 131 -5.43 4.78 -17.65
CA TYR A 131 -4.74 5.30 -16.48
C TYR A 131 -5.37 4.84 -15.17
N VAL A 132 -4.56 4.86 -14.14
CA VAL A 132 -4.96 4.47 -12.78
C VAL A 132 -5.09 5.71 -11.90
N VAL A 133 -6.16 5.75 -11.12
CA VAL A 133 -6.37 6.76 -10.07
C VAL A 133 -6.35 6.08 -8.71
N VAL A 134 -5.51 6.58 -7.81
CA VAL A 134 -5.55 6.23 -6.38
C VAL A 134 -6.07 7.44 -5.63
N GLU A 135 -7.25 7.31 -5.05
CA GLU A 135 -7.92 8.39 -4.32
C GLU A 135 -8.01 8.04 -2.83
N ASP A 136 -7.55 8.96 -1.98
CA ASP A 136 -7.62 8.83 -0.54
C ASP A 136 -8.46 9.94 0.06
N VAL A 137 -9.50 9.57 0.84
CA VAL A 137 -10.34 10.51 1.59
C VAL A 137 -10.06 10.34 3.08
N ILE A 138 -9.45 11.36 3.69
CA ILE A 138 -8.95 11.31 5.07
C ILE A 138 -9.62 12.37 5.93
N GLU A 139 -10.14 11.96 7.08
CA GLU A 139 -10.55 12.89 8.15
C GLU A 139 -9.59 12.77 9.35
N ALA A 140 -8.84 13.84 9.59
CA ALA A 140 -7.85 13.89 10.66
C ALA A 140 -8.50 14.00 12.05
N THR A 141 -7.89 13.39 13.07
CA THR A 141 -8.31 13.54 14.47
C THR A 141 -7.82 14.83 15.09
N LYS A 142 -6.72 15.41 14.60
CA LYS A 142 -6.06 16.59 15.14
C LYS A 142 -5.79 17.61 14.05
N ARG A 143 -5.65 18.88 14.46
CA ARG A 143 -5.31 19.98 13.55
C ARG A 143 -4.02 19.74 12.76
N PHE A 144 -3.06 19.06 13.36
CA PHE A 144 -1.81 18.68 12.72
C PHE A 144 -1.67 17.17 12.71
N THR A 145 -1.88 16.60 11.54
CA THR A 145 -1.67 15.18 11.25
C THR A 145 -0.77 15.10 10.03
N MET A 146 0.41 14.51 10.20
CA MET A 146 1.29 14.26 9.07
C MET A 146 0.84 12.98 8.39
N MET A 147 0.57 13.06 7.10
CA MET A 147 0.28 11.91 6.24
C MET A 147 1.45 11.71 5.28
N THR A 148 1.90 10.49 5.15
CA THR A 148 2.81 10.06 4.09
C THR A 148 2.08 9.09 3.17
N TRP A 149 2.08 9.42 1.89
CA TRP A 149 1.66 8.53 0.81
C TRP A 149 2.92 7.93 0.19
N THR A 150 2.99 6.61 0.14
CA THR A 150 4.18 5.89 -0.32
C THR A 150 3.87 5.12 -1.59
N MET A 151 4.76 5.19 -2.56
CA MET A 151 4.80 4.29 -3.72
C MET A 151 6.23 3.79 -3.91
N VAL A 152 6.38 2.48 -3.88
CA VAL A 152 7.65 1.80 -4.14
C VAL A 152 7.73 1.50 -5.62
N THR A 153 8.79 1.93 -6.26
CA THR A 153 9.00 1.74 -7.70
C THR A 153 10.45 1.30 -8.00
N PRO A 154 10.64 0.41 -8.99
CA PRO A 154 11.97 0.10 -9.49
C PRO A 154 12.48 1.11 -10.53
N ALA A 155 11.64 2.09 -10.88
CA ALA A 155 11.96 3.13 -11.86
C ALA A 155 12.77 4.27 -11.22
N SER A 156 13.53 4.99 -12.01
CA SER A 156 14.05 6.29 -11.61
C SER A 156 12.91 7.31 -11.58
N ALA A 157 12.93 8.21 -10.58
CA ALA A 157 11.87 9.18 -10.35
C ALA A 157 12.43 10.61 -10.40
N LYS A 158 11.80 11.49 -11.19
CA LYS A 158 12.19 12.88 -11.32
C LYS A 158 10.98 13.79 -11.21
N ILE A 159 11.02 14.79 -10.32
CA ILE A 159 10.01 15.85 -10.27
C ILE A 159 10.21 16.76 -11.49
N VAL A 160 9.19 16.86 -12.33
CA VAL A 160 9.22 17.67 -13.57
C VAL A 160 8.31 18.89 -13.50
N ALA A 161 7.35 18.90 -12.55
CA ALA A 161 6.52 20.05 -12.18
C ALA A 161 6.05 19.90 -10.74
N ASP A 162 5.40 20.92 -10.17
CA ASP A 162 4.98 20.94 -8.74
C ASP A 162 4.16 19.72 -8.30
N ASN A 163 3.40 19.13 -9.22
CA ASN A 163 2.53 17.99 -8.97
C ASN A 163 2.73 16.85 -9.97
N VAL A 164 3.88 16.80 -10.66
CA VAL A 164 4.18 15.78 -11.66
C VAL A 164 5.54 15.16 -11.40
N MET A 165 5.54 13.86 -11.28
CA MET A 165 6.75 13.04 -11.21
C MET A 165 6.83 12.15 -12.43
N LEU A 166 7.93 12.24 -13.17
CA LEU A 166 8.24 11.35 -14.27
C LEU A 166 8.93 10.10 -13.71
N LEU A 167 8.44 8.93 -14.10
CA LEU A 167 9.07 7.65 -13.82
C LEU A 167 9.66 7.12 -15.12
N GLU A 168 10.93 6.71 -15.07
CA GLU A 168 11.64 6.16 -16.22
C GLU A 168 12.28 4.83 -15.83
N LYS A 169 12.10 3.82 -16.66
CA LYS A 169 12.75 2.53 -16.50
C LYS A 169 13.23 2.04 -17.86
N ASP A 170 14.51 1.71 -17.93
CA ASP A 170 15.08 1.06 -19.09
C ASP A 170 14.44 -0.32 -19.28
N GLY A 171 13.86 -0.54 -20.44
CA GLY A 171 13.15 -1.77 -20.83
C GLY A 171 14.10 -2.85 -21.33
#